data_9f819425ad7833f31439d42572e87881
#
_entry.id   9f819425ad7833f31439d42572e87881
#
_cell.length_a   1.000
_cell.length_b   1.000
_cell.length_c   1.000
_cell.angle_alpha   90.00
_cell.angle_beta   90.00
_cell.angle_gamma   90.00
#
_symmetry.space_group_name_H-M   'P 1'
#
loop_
_entity.id
_entity.type
_entity.pdbx_description
1 polymer ?
#
loop_
_entity_poly.entity_id
_entity_poly.type
_entity_poly.pdbx_seq_one_letter_code
_entity_poly.pdbx_strand_id
1 'polypeptide(L)'
;VKEHKSAPQGKLVLTYKPTKVLDNPKYYSHFTLSKIVDGVTQLLNFEEGQADMGEGSTWANTFKSGIDLDEGKYLLTTGTRLADGSVLATNQIFDLKANTTTTLPLEMRTSQTAVSVIGSFNSESMFEKDGKSVSILSQTGRGYFVVGLVGVGQEPTNHALHDIEKMRTELEKWGRPMLLLFANDADAKKFNAAEFGNLPSTVMFGIDKDGAIRKQIAKEMKLQNPDQMPVFIIADTFNRVVFISQGYTIGLGEQLHKVVNGI
;
A
#
# COMPACT_ATOMS: atom_id res chain seq x y z
N VAL A 1 -12.21 44.06 12.11
CA VAL A 1 -11.40 42.94 12.69
C VAL A 1 -12.40 41.94 13.15
N LYS A 2 -12.54 40.78 12.44
CA LYS A 2 -13.33 39.64 12.92
C LYS A 2 -12.52 38.96 14.01
N GLU A 3 -13.02 39.00 15.24
CA GLU A 3 -12.50 38.16 16.32
C GLU A 3 -12.57 36.71 15.88
N HIS A 4 -11.42 36.06 15.70
CA HIS A 4 -11.33 34.63 15.60
C HIS A 4 -11.65 34.07 16.99
N LYS A 5 -12.90 33.65 17.20
CA LYS A 5 -13.25 32.81 18.35
C LYS A 5 -12.43 31.53 18.19
N SER A 6 -11.53 31.24 19.11
CA SER A 6 -10.85 29.95 19.18
C SER A 6 -11.91 28.85 19.26
N ALA A 7 -11.75 27.80 18.45
CA ALA A 7 -12.63 26.65 18.50
C ALA A 7 -12.58 26.01 19.90
N PRO A 8 -13.67 25.39 20.40
CA PRO A 8 -13.63 24.65 21.66
C PRO A 8 -12.58 23.55 21.60
N GLN A 9 -11.81 23.42 22.67
CA GLN A 9 -10.69 22.48 22.75
C GLN A 9 -10.95 21.32 23.70
N GLY A 10 -10.43 20.16 23.37
CA GLY A 10 -10.32 19.00 24.24
C GLY A 10 -8.86 18.61 24.41
N LYS A 11 -8.58 17.72 25.36
CA LYS A 11 -7.24 17.22 25.64
C LYS A 11 -7.05 15.82 25.06
N LEU A 12 -5.99 15.63 24.28
CA LEU A 12 -5.55 14.32 23.80
C LEU A 12 -4.42 13.79 24.67
N VAL A 13 -4.60 12.59 25.21
CA VAL A 13 -3.59 11.82 25.94
C VAL A 13 -3.33 10.53 25.19
N LEU A 14 -2.07 10.20 24.93
CA LEU A 14 -1.68 8.93 24.33
C LEU A 14 -1.15 7.98 25.40
N THR A 15 -1.64 6.74 25.37
CA THR A 15 -1.10 5.67 26.20
C THR A 15 -0.53 4.57 25.31
N TYR A 16 0.55 3.93 25.74
CA TYR A 16 1.15 2.81 25.04
C TYR A 16 1.77 1.84 26.03
N LYS A 17 1.84 0.56 25.64
CA LYS A 17 2.60 -0.42 26.39
C LYS A 17 4.09 -0.14 26.12
N PRO A 18 4.90 0.13 27.14
CA PRO A 18 6.33 0.32 26.96
C PRO A 18 6.94 -0.93 26.30
N THR A 19 7.65 -0.70 25.22
CA THR A 19 8.52 -1.72 24.62
C THR A 19 9.93 -1.14 24.60
N LYS A 20 10.94 -1.98 24.70
CA LYS A 20 12.34 -1.53 24.59
C LYS A 20 12.61 -0.73 23.33
N VAL A 21 11.80 -0.92 22.31
CA VAL A 21 11.88 -0.24 21.02
C VAL A 21 11.31 1.17 21.12
N LEU A 22 10.10 1.32 21.72
CA LEU A 22 9.45 2.63 21.85
C LEU A 22 10.17 3.55 22.84
N ASP A 23 10.89 2.96 23.80
CA ASP A 23 11.70 3.71 24.76
C ASP A 23 13.08 4.12 24.23
N ASN A 24 13.45 3.65 23.02
CA ASN A 24 14.74 3.96 22.42
C ASN A 24 14.57 4.98 21.27
N PRO A 25 15.02 6.24 21.44
CA PRO A 25 14.84 7.30 20.46
C PRO A 25 15.49 7.02 19.09
N LYS A 26 16.45 6.10 19.00
CA LYS A 26 17.09 5.71 17.73
C LYS A 26 16.14 5.08 16.74
N TYR A 27 15.00 4.57 17.19
CA TYR A 27 14.06 3.84 16.34
C TYR A 27 12.87 4.68 15.87
N TYR A 28 12.69 5.89 16.38
CA TYR A 28 11.58 6.74 15.94
C TYR A 28 11.84 7.30 14.55
N SER A 29 10.91 7.08 13.64
CA SER A 29 11.05 7.52 12.25
C SER A 29 10.10 8.65 11.89
N HIS A 30 8.85 8.62 12.34
CA HIS A 30 7.90 9.69 12.09
C HIS A 30 6.69 9.62 13.04
N PHE A 31 6.06 10.76 13.20
CA PHE A 31 4.81 10.94 13.88
C PHE A 31 4.04 12.06 13.17
N THR A 32 2.80 11.82 12.80
CA THR A 32 1.94 12.84 12.22
C THR A 32 0.56 12.79 12.86
N LEU A 33 -0.02 13.97 13.06
CA LEU A 33 -1.39 14.15 13.47
C LEU A 33 -2.08 15.05 12.46
N SER A 34 -3.19 14.59 11.92
CA SER A 34 -3.97 15.33 10.93
C SER A 34 -5.40 15.50 11.42
N LYS A 35 -5.99 16.66 11.21
CA LYS A 35 -7.42 16.89 11.38
C LYS A 35 -8.16 16.48 10.10
N ILE A 36 -9.28 15.81 10.24
CA ILE A 36 -10.14 15.42 9.11
C ILE A 36 -11.31 16.42 9.07
N VAL A 37 -11.37 17.22 7.99
CA VAL A 37 -12.43 18.19 7.75
C VAL A 37 -13.07 17.87 6.41
N ASP A 38 -14.37 17.61 6.39
CA ASP A 38 -15.12 17.25 5.17
C ASP A 38 -14.47 16.09 4.38
N GLY A 39 -13.94 15.10 5.10
CA GLY A 39 -13.27 13.94 4.52
C GLY A 39 -11.83 14.21 4.02
N VAL A 40 -11.32 15.42 4.18
CA VAL A 40 -9.95 15.79 3.79
C VAL A 40 -9.06 15.86 5.02
N THR A 41 -7.90 15.20 4.95
CA THR A 41 -6.89 15.28 6.01
C THR A 41 -6.06 16.55 5.88
N GLN A 42 -5.97 17.30 6.96
CA GLN A 42 -5.14 18.49 7.08
C GLN A 42 -4.08 18.23 8.13
N LEU A 43 -2.82 18.19 7.69
CA LEU A 43 -1.69 17.95 8.60
C LEU A 43 -1.58 19.11 9.60
N LEU A 44 -1.48 18.78 10.88
CA LEU A 44 -1.19 19.75 11.91
C LEU A 44 0.31 20.00 11.99
N ASN A 45 0.67 21.26 11.90
CA ASN A 45 2.03 21.70 12.18
C ASN A 45 2.11 22.03 13.67
N PHE A 46 2.96 21.31 14.37
CA PHE A 46 3.29 21.63 15.78
C PHE A 46 4.40 22.68 15.80
N GLU A 47 4.33 23.57 16.79
CA GLU A 47 5.44 24.49 17.04
C GLU A 47 6.71 23.69 17.37
N GLU A 48 7.87 24.27 17.06
CA GLU A 48 9.16 23.68 17.35
C GLU A 48 9.26 23.28 18.81
N GLY A 49 9.55 22.00 19.10
CA GLY A 49 9.59 21.44 20.46
C GLY A 49 8.29 20.84 20.98
N GLN A 50 7.14 21.01 20.32
CA GLN A 50 5.87 20.40 20.74
C GLN A 50 5.73 18.94 20.26
N ALA A 51 6.33 18.60 19.15
CA ALA A 51 6.33 17.24 18.58
C ALA A 51 7.71 16.89 18.03
N ASP A 52 8.76 17.17 18.78
CA ASP A 52 10.11 16.82 18.41
C ASP A 52 10.24 15.29 18.38
N MET A 53 10.54 14.79 17.19
CA MET A 53 10.67 13.37 16.87
C MET A 53 12.13 12.95 16.73
N GLY A 54 13.05 13.86 16.99
CA GLY A 54 14.47 13.65 16.89
C GLY A 54 15.06 12.71 17.93
N GLU A 55 16.35 12.56 17.89
CA GLU A 55 17.11 11.80 18.88
C GLU A 55 16.89 12.43 20.28
N GLY A 56 16.40 11.64 21.21
CA GLY A 56 15.98 12.14 22.52
C GLY A 56 14.55 12.66 22.57
N SER A 57 13.75 12.34 21.56
CA SER A 57 12.37 12.78 21.37
C SER A 57 11.54 12.74 22.67
N THR A 58 10.85 13.84 22.89
CA THR A 58 9.91 14.01 24.01
C THR A 58 8.46 13.76 23.60
N TRP A 59 8.19 13.36 22.35
CA TRP A 59 6.81 13.20 21.86
C TRP A 59 5.99 12.29 22.79
N ALA A 60 6.55 11.16 23.22
CA ALA A 60 5.89 10.24 24.13
C ALA A 60 5.56 10.91 25.46
N ASN A 61 6.44 11.77 25.98
CA ASN A 61 6.22 12.51 27.21
C ASN A 61 5.19 13.63 27.02
N THR A 62 5.28 14.37 25.91
CA THR A 62 4.34 15.43 25.54
C THR A 62 2.92 14.89 25.46
N PHE A 63 2.72 13.81 24.73
CA PHE A 63 1.39 13.21 24.57
C PHE A 63 0.93 12.41 25.80
N LYS A 64 1.83 11.96 26.65
CA LYS A 64 1.49 11.39 27.97
C LYS A 64 0.84 12.42 28.90
N SER A 65 1.40 13.62 28.94
CA SER A 65 0.85 14.72 29.75
C SER A 65 -0.40 15.34 29.11
N GLY A 66 -0.57 15.11 27.83
CA GLY A 66 -1.70 15.58 27.04
C GLY A 66 -1.46 16.91 26.35
N ILE A 67 -2.07 17.07 25.19
CA ILE A 67 -2.08 18.31 24.40
C ILE A 67 -3.51 18.77 24.17
N ASP A 68 -3.71 20.08 24.16
CA ASP A 68 -4.99 20.69 23.85
C ASP A 68 -5.11 20.90 22.32
N LEU A 69 -6.21 20.42 21.76
CA LEU A 69 -6.52 20.49 20.33
C LEU A 69 -7.98 20.88 20.15
N ASP A 70 -8.29 21.53 19.04
CA ASP A 70 -9.66 21.84 18.66
C ASP A 70 -10.50 20.57 18.57
N GLU A 71 -11.76 20.62 18.97
CA GLU A 71 -12.65 19.47 18.80
C GLU A 71 -12.76 19.07 17.33
N GLY A 72 -12.90 17.77 17.05
CA GLY A 72 -13.03 17.25 15.72
C GLY A 72 -12.55 15.81 15.56
N LYS A 73 -12.49 15.38 14.32
CA LYS A 73 -11.98 14.07 13.93
C LYS A 73 -10.53 14.17 13.52
N TYR A 74 -9.73 13.22 13.95
CA TYR A 74 -8.29 13.21 13.74
C TYR A 74 -7.79 11.85 13.22
N LEU A 75 -6.69 11.88 12.48
CA LEU A 75 -5.89 10.72 12.09
C LEU A 75 -4.50 10.85 12.73
N LEU A 76 -4.15 9.87 13.57
CA LEU A 76 -2.80 9.70 14.10
C LEU A 76 -2.06 8.66 13.28
N THR A 77 -0.88 9.00 12.78
CA THR A 77 0.05 8.08 12.14
C THR A 77 1.39 8.14 12.83
N THR A 78 1.91 7.01 13.25
CA THR A 78 3.28 6.92 13.77
C THR A 78 3.91 5.59 13.34
N GLY A 79 5.22 5.57 13.25
CA GLY A 79 5.97 4.39 12.88
C GLY A 79 7.43 4.47 13.26
N THR A 80 8.04 3.31 13.42
CA THR A 80 9.48 3.17 13.65
C THR A 80 9.99 1.94 12.93
N ARG A 81 11.20 2.02 12.41
CA ARG A 81 11.87 0.87 11.81
C ARG A 81 12.69 0.16 12.87
N LEU A 82 12.53 -1.15 12.97
CA LEU A 82 13.28 -2.00 13.86
C LEU A 82 14.63 -2.41 13.24
N ALA A 83 15.53 -2.91 14.09
CA ALA A 83 16.88 -3.33 13.65
C ALA A 83 16.85 -4.48 12.64
N ASP A 84 15.83 -5.34 12.65
CA ASP A 84 15.62 -6.43 11.69
C ASP A 84 14.98 -5.99 10.36
N GLY A 85 14.74 -4.67 10.19
CA GLY A 85 14.10 -4.10 9.02
C GLY A 85 12.57 -4.11 9.05
N SER A 86 11.94 -4.75 10.05
CA SER A 86 10.51 -4.67 10.24
C SER A 86 10.07 -3.26 10.64
N VAL A 87 8.79 -2.95 10.46
CA VAL A 87 8.21 -1.66 10.84
C VAL A 87 7.15 -1.87 11.91
N LEU A 88 7.25 -1.13 13.00
CA LEU A 88 6.23 -1.02 14.01
C LEU A 88 5.45 0.27 13.73
N ALA A 89 4.16 0.16 13.40
CA ALA A 89 3.36 1.30 12.95
C ALA A 89 1.91 1.25 13.44
N THR A 90 1.28 2.41 13.47
CA THR A 90 -0.17 2.53 13.69
C THR A 90 -0.76 3.66 12.85
N ASN A 91 -2.01 3.46 12.43
CA ASN A 91 -2.89 4.48 11.86
C ASN A 91 -4.21 4.41 12.62
N GLN A 92 -4.55 5.43 13.38
CA GLN A 92 -5.76 5.45 14.20
C GLN A 92 -6.58 6.70 13.94
N ILE A 93 -7.87 6.52 13.67
CA ILE A 93 -8.84 7.60 13.57
C ILE A 93 -9.59 7.68 14.90
N PHE A 94 -9.75 8.89 15.43
CA PHE A 94 -10.46 9.14 16.68
C PHE A 94 -11.19 10.48 16.65
N ASP A 95 -12.19 10.61 17.52
CA ASP A 95 -12.91 11.86 17.74
C ASP A 95 -12.44 12.51 19.05
N LEU A 96 -12.14 13.79 18.99
CA LEU A 96 -11.82 14.63 20.15
C LEU A 96 -12.98 15.56 20.45
N LYS A 97 -13.50 15.49 21.65
CA LYS A 97 -14.63 16.33 22.09
C LYS A 97 -14.14 17.47 22.98
N ALA A 98 -14.72 18.64 22.80
CA ALA A 98 -14.43 19.81 23.63
C ALA A 98 -14.65 19.54 25.13
N ASN A 99 -13.83 20.16 25.95
CA ASN A 99 -13.89 20.10 27.42
C ASN A 99 -13.80 18.66 27.99
N THR A 100 -13.25 17.73 27.23
CA THR A 100 -13.01 16.34 27.67
C THR A 100 -11.57 15.93 27.45
N THR A 101 -11.13 14.93 28.19
CA THR A 101 -9.86 14.26 27.94
C THR A 101 -10.12 12.97 27.16
N THR A 102 -9.60 12.88 25.95
CA THR A 102 -9.61 11.66 25.14
C THR A 102 -8.30 10.91 25.35
N THR A 103 -8.39 9.72 25.92
CA THR A 103 -7.24 8.84 26.09
C THR A 103 -7.23 7.84 24.95
N LEU A 104 -6.19 7.89 24.12
CA LEU A 104 -6.03 7.02 22.95
C LEU A 104 -4.93 6.00 23.21
N PRO A 105 -5.24 4.71 23.34
CA PRO A 105 -4.22 3.68 23.42
C PRO A 105 -3.58 3.50 22.03
N LEU A 106 -2.25 3.56 21.96
CA LEU A 106 -1.51 3.26 20.73
C LEU A 106 -1.45 1.76 20.51
N GLU A 107 -2.09 1.32 19.45
CA GLU A 107 -2.08 -0.08 18.99
C GLU A 107 -1.02 -0.24 17.91
N MET A 108 0.23 -0.38 18.32
CA MET A 108 1.33 -0.61 17.38
C MET A 108 1.27 -2.03 16.84
N ARG A 109 1.31 -2.15 15.52
CA ARG A 109 1.35 -3.44 14.83
C ARG A 109 2.70 -3.61 14.15
N THR A 110 3.29 -4.79 14.33
CA THR A 110 4.53 -5.14 13.65
C THR A 110 4.19 -5.70 12.28
N SER A 111 4.66 -5.02 11.24
CA SER A 111 4.76 -5.58 9.90
C SER A 111 6.02 -6.44 9.84
N GLN A 112 5.87 -7.74 9.64
CA GLN A 112 7.00 -8.69 9.63
C GLN A 112 7.94 -8.51 8.43
N THR A 113 7.60 -7.67 7.46
CA THR A 113 8.47 -7.40 6.32
C THR A 113 8.30 -5.94 5.93
N ALA A 114 9.35 -5.14 6.11
CA ALA A 114 9.43 -3.86 5.41
C ALA A 114 9.48 -4.18 3.92
N VAL A 115 8.39 -3.91 3.21
CA VAL A 115 8.35 -4.09 1.77
C VAL A 115 9.23 -3.03 1.15
N SER A 116 10.35 -3.45 0.58
CA SER A 116 11.29 -2.54 -0.07
C SER A 116 10.75 -2.12 -1.43
N VAL A 117 10.84 -0.84 -1.74
CA VAL A 117 10.62 -0.34 -3.09
C VAL A 117 11.80 -0.76 -3.96
N ILE A 118 11.52 -1.54 -5.01
CA ILE A 118 12.53 -2.13 -5.89
C ILE A 118 12.55 -1.51 -7.29
N GLY A 119 11.62 -0.63 -7.60
CA GLY A 119 11.52 0.04 -8.88
C GLY A 119 10.35 1.01 -8.95
N SER A 120 10.09 1.50 -10.15
CA SER A 120 8.99 2.40 -10.43
C SER A 120 8.09 1.87 -11.56
N PHE A 121 6.82 2.25 -11.52
CA PHE A 121 5.85 1.96 -12.56
C PHE A 121 4.79 3.05 -12.59
N ASN A 122 4.52 3.62 -13.77
CA ASN A 122 3.54 4.68 -13.92
C ASN A 122 2.12 4.10 -13.95
N SER A 123 1.35 4.35 -12.89
CA SER A 123 -0.04 3.89 -12.77
C SER A 123 -1.02 4.55 -13.77
N GLU A 124 -0.62 5.66 -14.40
CA GLU A 124 -1.39 6.29 -15.48
C GLU A 124 -1.18 5.61 -16.86
N SER A 125 -0.36 4.57 -16.94
CA SER A 125 -0.14 3.80 -18.15
C SER A 125 -1.46 3.23 -18.68
N MET A 126 -1.60 3.25 -20.00
CA MET A 126 -2.82 2.86 -20.70
C MET A 126 -2.77 1.40 -21.13
N PHE A 127 -3.91 0.74 -21.07
CA PHE A 127 -4.14 -0.58 -21.67
C PHE A 127 -5.52 -0.63 -22.32
N GLU A 128 -5.78 -1.64 -23.11
CA GLU A 128 -7.07 -1.82 -23.77
C GLU A 128 -7.96 -2.77 -22.95
N LYS A 129 -9.16 -2.32 -22.64
CA LYS A 129 -10.21 -3.10 -21.98
C LYS A 129 -11.51 -2.93 -22.73
N ASP A 130 -12.10 -4.04 -23.16
CA ASP A 130 -13.38 -4.04 -23.91
C ASP A 130 -13.35 -3.10 -25.15
N GLY A 131 -12.22 -3.10 -25.88
CA GLY A 131 -12.00 -2.26 -27.05
C GLY A 131 -11.77 -0.78 -26.78
N LYS A 132 -11.60 -0.39 -25.50
CA LYS A 132 -11.34 1.00 -25.11
C LYS A 132 -9.98 1.12 -24.43
N SER A 133 -9.27 2.22 -24.73
CA SER A 133 -8.06 2.57 -24.03
C SER A 133 -8.39 3.20 -22.68
N VAL A 134 -7.91 2.63 -21.59
CA VAL A 134 -8.14 3.08 -20.22
C VAL A 134 -6.83 3.08 -19.44
N SER A 135 -6.70 3.95 -18.42
CA SER A 135 -5.52 3.94 -17.55
C SER A 135 -5.67 2.87 -16.45
N ILE A 136 -4.54 2.34 -16.01
CA ILE A 136 -4.51 1.42 -14.87
C ILE A 136 -5.16 2.09 -13.66
N LEU A 137 -4.77 3.30 -13.32
CA LEU A 137 -5.31 4.06 -12.20
C LEU A 137 -6.84 4.17 -12.23
N SER A 138 -7.43 4.41 -13.41
CA SER A 138 -8.88 4.51 -13.57
C SER A 138 -9.61 3.20 -13.29
N GLN A 139 -8.94 2.06 -13.50
CA GLN A 139 -9.51 0.73 -13.32
C GLN A 139 -9.23 0.13 -11.94
N THR A 140 -8.12 0.49 -11.33
CA THR A 140 -7.70 -0.07 -10.04
C THR A 140 -8.04 0.79 -8.85
N GLY A 141 -8.27 2.08 -9.05
CA GLY A 141 -8.37 3.06 -7.98
C GLY A 141 -7.02 3.26 -7.28
N ARG A 142 -7.00 4.05 -6.23
CA ARG A 142 -5.78 4.35 -5.46
C ARG A 142 -5.36 3.16 -4.59
N GLY A 143 -4.07 2.96 -4.46
CA GLY A 143 -3.45 1.94 -3.64
C GLY A 143 -2.64 0.92 -4.45
N TYR A 144 -2.41 -0.26 -3.87
CA TYR A 144 -1.68 -1.34 -4.53
C TYR A 144 -2.53 -2.05 -5.59
N PHE A 145 -1.85 -2.58 -6.58
CA PHE A 145 -2.42 -3.43 -7.63
C PHE A 145 -1.35 -4.41 -8.15
N VAL A 146 -1.82 -5.49 -8.75
CA VAL A 146 -0.97 -6.44 -9.45
C VAL A 146 -1.11 -6.24 -10.95
N VAL A 147 0.00 -6.24 -11.68
CA VAL A 147 0.01 -6.37 -13.14
C VAL A 147 0.70 -7.67 -13.49
N GLY A 148 0.02 -8.53 -14.23
CA GLY A 148 0.55 -9.75 -14.81
C GLY A 148 0.54 -9.67 -16.33
N LEU A 149 1.70 -9.79 -16.95
CA LEU A 149 1.84 -9.98 -18.38
C LEU A 149 1.91 -11.48 -18.66
N VAL A 150 0.95 -12.00 -19.41
CA VAL A 150 0.76 -13.44 -19.56
C VAL A 150 0.97 -13.90 -21.02
N GLY A 151 1.63 -15.04 -21.18
CA GLY A 151 1.82 -15.73 -22.46
C GLY A 151 0.82 -16.87 -22.57
N VAL A 152 -0.22 -16.70 -23.41
CA VAL A 152 -1.30 -17.68 -23.55
C VAL A 152 -0.80 -18.99 -24.14
N GLY A 153 -1.21 -20.10 -23.52
CA GLY A 153 -0.81 -21.44 -23.93
C GLY A 153 0.63 -21.81 -23.61
N GLN A 154 1.33 -20.99 -22.86
CA GLN A 154 2.68 -21.26 -22.37
C GLN A 154 2.60 -21.90 -20.97
N GLU A 155 3.39 -22.96 -20.77
CA GLU A 155 3.40 -23.71 -19.53
C GLU A 155 3.77 -22.84 -18.31
N PRO A 156 4.77 -21.93 -18.35
CA PRO A 156 5.08 -21.07 -17.23
C PRO A 156 3.92 -20.14 -16.83
N THR A 157 3.15 -19.64 -17.78
CA THR A 157 1.92 -18.86 -17.51
C THR A 157 0.86 -19.71 -16.85
N ASN A 158 0.58 -20.91 -17.37
CA ASN A 158 -0.41 -21.81 -16.81
C ASN A 158 -0.07 -22.19 -15.37
N HIS A 159 1.20 -22.49 -15.10
CA HIS A 159 1.69 -22.78 -13.76
C HIS A 159 1.46 -21.60 -12.81
N ALA A 160 1.82 -20.39 -13.24
CA ALA A 160 1.65 -19.17 -12.45
C ALA A 160 0.17 -18.90 -12.14
N LEU A 161 -0.73 -19.04 -13.10
CA LEU A 161 -2.16 -18.83 -12.89
C LEU A 161 -2.77 -19.87 -11.94
N HIS A 162 -2.35 -21.14 -12.03
CA HIS A 162 -2.78 -22.17 -11.08
C HIS A 162 -2.25 -21.91 -9.66
N ASP A 163 -1.05 -21.37 -9.52
CA ASP A 163 -0.55 -20.94 -8.20
C ASP A 163 -1.36 -19.78 -7.63
N ILE A 164 -1.76 -18.83 -8.46
CA ILE A 164 -2.64 -17.72 -8.06
C ILE A 164 -4.03 -18.25 -7.64
N GLU A 165 -4.58 -19.24 -8.35
CA GLU A 165 -5.84 -19.87 -7.96
C GLU A 165 -5.78 -20.48 -6.54
N LYS A 166 -4.67 -21.11 -6.19
CA LYS A 166 -4.46 -21.67 -4.83
C LYS A 166 -4.50 -20.61 -3.73
N MET A 167 -4.17 -19.36 -4.07
CA MET A 167 -4.14 -18.23 -3.14
C MET A 167 -5.38 -17.32 -3.26
N ARG A 168 -6.45 -17.83 -3.87
CA ARG A 168 -7.68 -17.07 -4.13
C ARG A 168 -8.23 -16.40 -2.87
N THR A 169 -8.38 -17.15 -1.78
CA THR A 169 -8.98 -16.66 -0.54
C THR A 169 -8.19 -15.50 0.04
N GLU A 170 -6.87 -15.62 0.07
CA GLU A 170 -5.98 -14.60 0.62
C GLU A 170 -5.95 -13.35 -0.26
N LEU A 171 -5.91 -13.52 -1.58
CA LEU A 171 -5.91 -12.41 -2.52
C LEU A 171 -7.26 -11.68 -2.57
N GLU A 172 -8.38 -12.39 -2.46
CA GLU A 172 -9.71 -11.78 -2.31
C GLU A 172 -9.87 -11.03 -0.99
N LYS A 173 -9.30 -11.56 0.10
CA LYS A 173 -9.27 -10.88 1.39
C LYS A 173 -8.45 -9.59 1.34
N TRP A 174 -7.33 -9.60 0.63
CA TRP A 174 -6.55 -8.39 0.35
C TRP A 174 -7.36 -7.36 -0.44
N GLY A 175 -8.22 -7.82 -1.35
CA GLY A 175 -9.22 -7.03 -2.04
C GLY A 175 -8.67 -6.05 -3.08
N ARG A 176 -7.38 -6.15 -3.43
CA ARG A 176 -6.78 -5.27 -4.42
C ARG A 176 -6.83 -5.87 -5.82
N PRO A 177 -6.98 -5.02 -6.86
CA PRO A 177 -7.10 -5.47 -8.23
C PRO A 177 -5.86 -6.21 -8.73
N MET A 178 -6.10 -7.25 -9.53
CA MET A 178 -5.08 -7.94 -10.32
C MET A 178 -5.43 -7.80 -11.79
N LEU A 179 -4.58 -7.11 -12.53
CA LEU A 179 -4.73 -6.89 -13.96
C LEU A 179 -3.87 -7.89 -14.72
N LEU A 180 -4.52 -8.79 -15.47
CA LEU A 180 -3.84 -9.74 -16.36
C LEU A 180 -3.93 -9.24 -17.81
N LEU A 181 -2.78 -8.99 -18.41
CA LEU A 181 -2.66 -8.39 -19.73
C LEU A 181 -2.16 -9.40 -20.76
N PHE A 182 -2.91 -9.53 -21.83
CA PHE A 182 -2.52 -10.27 -23.04
C PHE A 182 -1.70 -9.37 -23.97
N ALA A 183 -0.83 -9.96 -24.76
CA ALA A 183 0.00 -9.22 -25.71
C ALA A 183 -0.82 -8.63 -26.87
N ASN A 184 -1.92 -9.27 -27.26
CA ASN A 184 -2.77 -8.90 -28.40
C ASN A 184 -4.15 -9.55 -28.31
N ASP A 185 -5.05 -9.15 -29.23
CA ASP A 185 -6.40 -9.71 -29.36
C ASP A 185 -6.43 -11.22 -29.67
N ALA A 186 -5.47 -11.70 -30.42
CA ALA A 186 -5.40 -13.12 -30.76
C ALA A 186 -5.14 -13.97 -29.53
N ASP A 187 -4.26 -13.52 -28.66
CA ASP A 187 -3.97 -14.19 -27.38
C ASP A 187 -5.17 -14.10 -26.44
N ALA A 188 -5.81 -12.95 -26.36
CA ALA A 188 -7.01 -12.79 -25.55
C ALA A 188 -8.14 -13.76 -25.97
N LYS A 189 -8.32 -13.97 -27.30
CA LYS A 189 -9.30 -14.90 -27.82
C LYS A 189 -8.94 -16.37 -27.58
N LYS A 190 -7.65 -16.70 -27.51
CA LYS A 190 -7.17 -18.07 -27.26
C LYS A 190 -7.22 -18.43 -25.77
N PHE A 191 -7.27 -17.44 -24.91
CA PHE A 191 -7.29 -17.69 -23.47
C PHE A 191 -8.59 -18.39 -23.06
N ASN A 192 -8.46 -19.54 -22.44
CA ASN A 192 -9.58 -20.31 -21.93
C ASN A 192 -9.78 -20.02 -20.44
N ALA A 193 -10.65 -19.08 -20.11
CA ALA A 193 -10.95 -18.71 -18.72
C ALA A 193 -11.52 -19.88 -17.90
N ALA A 194 -12.14 -20.88 -18.55
CA ALA A 194 -12.69 -22.03 -17.84
C ALA A 194 -11.60 -22.94 -17.24
N GLU A 195 -10.40 -22.95 -17.80
CA GLU A 195 -9.25 -23.67 -17.23
C GLU A 195 -8.76 -23.04 -15.91
N PHE A 196 -9.08 -21.77 -15.68
CA PHE A 196 -8.66 -20.99 -14.51
C PHE A 196 -9.87 -20.45 -13.75
N GLY A 197 -10.87 -21.31 -13.52
CA GLY A 197 -12.16 -20.92 -12.93
C GLY A 197 -12.09 -20.47 -11.46
N ASN A 198 -10.96 -20.69 -10.80
CA ASN A 198 -10.74 -20.31 -9.39
C ASN A 198 -9.81 -19.10 -9.22
N LEU A 199 -9.55 -18.33 -10.27
CA LEU A 199 -8.84 -17.06 -10.09
C LEU A 199 -9.61 -16.13 -9.14
N PRO A 200 -8.90 -15.25 -8.38
CA PRO A 200 -9.56 -14.27 -7.53
C PRO A 200 -10.59 -13.43 -8.27
N SER A 201 -11.69 -13.09 -7.62
CA SER A 201 -12.73 -12.22 -8.20
C SER A 201 -12.25 -10.80 -8.51
N THR A 202 -11.11 -10.42 -7.95
CA THR A 202 -10.43 -9.12 -8.19
C THR A 202 -9.63 -9.08 -9.48
N VAL A 203 -9.54 -10.21 -10.21
CA VAL A 203 -8.86 -10.29 -11.51
C VAL A 203 -9.68 -9.59 -12.58
N MET A 204 -9.02 -8.74 -13.34
CA MET A 204 -9.53 -8.18 -14.58
C MET A 204 -8.57 -8.45 -15.73
N PHE A 205 -9.11 -8.59 -16.95
CA PHE A 205 -8.34 -8.86 -18.16
C PHE A 205 -8.26 -7.63 -19.05
N GLY A 206 -7.16 -7.51 -19.76
CA GLY A 206 -6.96 -6.48 -20.77
C GLY A 206 -5.86 -6.84 -21.75
N ILE A 207 -5.56 -5.91 -22.64
CA ILE A 207 -4.53 -6.07 -23.68
C ILE A 207 -3.50 -4.98 -23.52
N ASP A 208 -2.22 -5.37 -23.46
CA ASP A 208 -1.09 -4.45 -23.51
C ASP A 208 -0.80 -4.08 -24.97
N LYS A 209 -1.58 -3.12 -25.47
CA LYS A 209 -1.49 -2.70 -26.87
C LYS A 209 -0.09 -2.17 -27.18
N ASP A 210 0.47 -2.67 -28.27
CA ASP A 210 1.82 -2.32 -28.74
C ASP A 210 2.94 -2.65 -27.74
N GLY A 211 2.65 -3.43 -26.70
CA GLY A 211 3.60 -3.82 -25.66
C GLY A 211 4.11 -2.65 -24.83
N ALA A 212 3.32 -1.58 -24.69
CA ALA A 212 3.75 -0.37 -24.00
C ALA A 212 4.05 -0.61 -22.49
N ILE A 213 3.17 -1.37 -21.82
CA ILE A 213 3.37 -1.72 -20.40
C ILE A 213 4.55 -2.69 -20.24
N ARG A 214 4.66 -3.69 -21.11
CA ARG A 214 5.79 -4.63 -21.15
C ARG A 214 7.11 -3.90 -21.30
N LYS A 215 7.22 -2.97 -22.25
CA LYS A 215 8.43 -2.17 -22.47
C LYS A 215 8.77 -1.30 -21.27
N GLN A 216 7.77 -0.71 -20.63
CA GLN A 216 7.96 0.08 -19.42
C GLN A 216 8.52 -0.76 -18.29
N ILE A 217 7.90 -1.91 -17.98
CA ILE A 217 8.36 -2.82 -16.93
C ILE A 217 9.78 -3.30 -17.23
N ALA A 218 10.05 -3.72 -18.47
CA ALA A 218 11.37 -4.19 -18.87
C ALA A 218 12.47 -3.12 -18.67
N LYS A 219 12.16 -1.87 -18.99
CA LYS A 219 13.08 -0.74 -18.83
C LYS A 219 13.28 -0.39 -17.34
N GLU A 220 12.18 -0.14 -16.62
CA GLU A 220 12.24 0.32 -15.22
C GLU A 220 12.79 -0.74 -14.27
N MET A 221 12.50 -2.01 -14.54
CA MET A 221 12.99 -3.14 -13.75
C MET A 221 14.30 -3.75 -14.29
N LYS A 222 14.83 -3.20 -15.40
CA LYS A 222 16.09 -3.64 -16.03
C LYS A 222 16.10 -5.14 -16.36
N LEU A 223 15.01 -5.63 -16.94
CA LEU A 223 14.88 -7.04 -17.28
C LEU A 223 15.86 -7.43 -18.40
N GLN A 224 16.61 -8.51 -18.18
CA GLN A 224 17.56 -9.01 -19.19
C GLN A 224 16.85 -9.68 -20.38
N ASN A 225 15.71 -10.33 -20.13
CA ASN A 225 14.91 -11.00 -21.14
C ASN A 225 13.51 -10.38 -21.21
N PRO A 226 13.33 -9.23 -21.91
CA PRO A 226 12.07 -8.48 -21.86
C PRO A 226 10.89 -9.23 -22.50
N ASP A 227 11.12 -10.28 -23.28
CA ASP A 227 10.08 -11.08 -23.92
C ASP A 227 9.68 -12.34 -23.14
N GLN A 228 10.38 -12.62 -22.04
CA GLN A 228 10.08 -13.80 -21.23
C GLN A 228 8.80 -13.56 -20.39
N MET A 229 7.79 -14.42 -20.63
CA MET A 229 6.53 -14.40 -19.91
C MET A 229 6.43 -15.61 -18.96
N PRO A 230 5.59 -15.56 -17.90
CA PRO A 230 4.86 -14.38 -17.44
C PRO A 230 5.74 -13.39 -16.67
N VAL A 231 5.28 -12.15 -16.55
CA VAL A 231 5.85 -11.15 -15.64
C VAL A 231 4.77 -10.67 -14.70
N PHE A 232 5.03 -10.71 -13.40
CA PHE A 232 4.14 -10.18 -12.38
C PHE A 232 4.84 -9.10 -11.57
N ILE A 233 4.19 -7.98 -11.40
CA ILE A 233 4.61 -6.93 -10.48
C ILE A 233 3.50 -6.60 -9.49
N ILE A 234 3.87 -6.19 -8.27
CA ILE A 234 3.01 -5.45 -7.37
C ILE A 234 3.52 -4.01 -7.35
N ALA A 235 2.66 -3.10 -7.71
CA ALA A 235 2.93 -1.67 -7.73
C ALA A 235 1.83 -0.90 -7.00
N ASP A 236 2.06 0.38 -6.74
CA ASP A 236 1.06 1.27 -6.18
C ASP A 236 0.84 2.52 -7.05
N THR A 237 -0.18 3.28 -6.71
CA THR A 237 -0.53 4.51 -7.40
C THR A 237 0.36 5.71 -7.04
N PHE A 238 1.40 5.49 -6.25
CA PHE A 238 2.52 6.41 -6.03
C PHE A 238 3.75 6.05 -6.88
N ASN A 239 3.56 5.25 -7.93
CA ASN A 239 4.58 4.81 -8.88
C ASN A 239 5.70 3.96 -8.26
N ARG A 240 5.40 3.22 -7.19
CA ARG A 240 6.36 2.34 -6.53
C ARG A 240 6.10 0.88 -6.89
N VAL A 241 7.15 0.13 -7.18
CA VAL A 241 7.10 -1.32 -7.35
C VAL A 241 7.73 -1.98 -6.14
N VAL A 242 7.03 -2.96 -5.57
CA VAL A 242 7.46 -3.67 -4.35
C VAL A 242 7.69 -5.16 -4.58
N PHE A 243 7.31 -5.70 -5.73
CA PHE A 243 7.52 -7.09 -6.09
C PHE A 243 7.65 -7.25 -7.60
N ILE A 244 8.49 -8.17 -8.02
CA ILE A 244 8.57 -8.65 -9.40
C ILE A 244 8.87 -10.14 -9.43
N SER A 245 8.23 -10.85 -10.37
CA SER A 245 8.54 -12.22 -10.75
C SER A 245 8.52 -12.34 -12.26
N GLN A 246 9.45 -13.08 -12.84
CA GLN A 246 9.54 -13.29 -14.28
C GLN A 246 9.79 -14.76 -14.62
N GLY A 247 9.12 -15.24 -15.63
CA GLY A 247 9.26 -16.61 -16.13
C GLY A 247 8.70 -17.66 -15.19
N TYR A 248 9.25 -18.86 -15.23
CA TYR A 248 8.84 -19.96 -14.39
C TYR A 248 9.30 -19.70 -12.92
N THR A 249 8.33 -19.54 -12.04
CA THR A 249 8.58 -19.29 -10.62
C THR A 249 7.82 -20.30 -9.78
N ILE A 250 8.54 -21.14 -9.04
CA ILE A 250 7.93 -22.08 -8.08
C ILE A 250 7.37 -21.28 -6.91
N GLY A 251 6.10 -21.53 -6.56
CA GLY A 251 5.45 -20.90 -5.42
C GLY A 251 5.15 -19.42 -5.61
N LEU A 252 4.83 -18.98 -6.84
CA LEU A 252 4.47 -17.59 -7.11
C LEU A 252 3.33 -17.10 -6.20
N GLY A 253 2.28 -17.89 -6.02
CA GLY A 253 1.16 -17.54 -5.15
C GLY A 253 1.60 -17.28 -3.71
N GLU A 254 2.46 -18.13 -3.16
CA GLU A 254 3.01 -17.96 -1.81
C GLU A 254 3.89 -16.72 -1.69
N GLN A 255 4.68 -16.41 -2.71
CA GLN A 255 5.51 -15.19 -2.75
C GLN A 255 4.63 -13.93 -2.78
N LEU A 256 3.59 -13.92 -3.62
CA LEU A 256 2.59 -12.84 -3.66
C LEU A 256 1.92 -12.67 -2.30
N HIS A 257 1.49 -13.77 -1.68
CA HIS A 257 0.85 -13.75 -0.37
C HIS A 257 1.77 -13.16 0.71
N LYS A 258 3.05 -13.54 0.71
CA LYS A 258 4.03 -13.01 1.65
C LYS A 258 4.20 -11.48 1.52
N VAL A 259 4.24 -10.96 0.30
CA VAL A 259 4.33 -9.51 0.06
C VAL A 259 3.03 -8.83 0.45
N VAL A 260 1.88 -9.37 0.05
CA VAL A 260 0.54 -8.85 0.35
C VAL A 260 0.29 -8.73 1.85
N ASN A 261 0.79 -9.65 2.65
CA ASN A 261 0.68 -9.58 4.12
C ASN A 261 1.55 -8.49 4.76
N GLY A 262 2.50 -7.95 4.01
CA GLY A 262 3.39 -6.90 4.48
C GLY A 262 2.98 -5.46 4.08
N ILE A 263 1.93 -5.33 3.28
CA ILE A 263 1.49 -4.04 2.71
C ILE A 263 0.03 -3.72 3.00
#